data_fabfe6cac6bea6abb12ba68a88967713
#
_entry.id   fabfe6cac6bea6abb12ba68a88967713
#
_cell.length_a   1.000
_cell.length_b   1.000
_cell.length_c   1.000
_cell.angle_alpha   90.00
_cell.angle_beta   90.00
_cell.angle_gamma   90.00
#
_symmetry.space_group_name_H-M   'P 1'
#
loop_
_entity.id
_entity.type
_entity.pdbx_description
1 polymer ?
#
loop_
_entity_poly.entity_id
_entity_poly.type
_entity_poly.pdbx_seq_one_letter_code
_entity_poly.pdbx_strand_id
1 'polypeptide(L)'
;MPADFEPLHDARPDCVLCRQHTGVPLWQDAAWRVIRAEDDDFPAYYRVIARHHVAEFSALLAPERQRCMGLVCAIERVLIERLQPTKINLAALGNMVPHLHWHVIARFDWDSRFPQAVWGVRQREVPGGALVRLGESLADLDAAVAQALALA
;
A
#
# COMPACT_ATOMS: atom_id res chain seq x y z
N MET A 1 9.54 -9.96 12.55
CA MET A 1 8.28 -10.61 12.95
C MET A 1 7.15 -9.75 12.44
N PRO A 2 6.19 -10.28 11.70
CA PRO A 2 4.99 -9.52 11.44
C PRO A 2 4.36 -9.19 12.80
N ALA A 3 4.09 -7.92 13.03
CA ALA A 3 3.38 -7.50 14.22
C ALA A 3 1.99 -8.15 14.20
N ASP A 4 1.65 -8.88 15.24
CA ASP A 4 0.33 -9.47 15.35
C ASP A 4 -0.73 -8.38 15.22
N PHE A 5 -1.72 -8.63 14.37
CA PHE A 5 -2.82 -7.71 14.21
C PHE A 5 -3.70 -7.74 15.46
N GLU A 6 -3.70 -6.65 16.18
CA GLU A 6 -4.59 -6.46 17.31
C GLU A 6 -5.61 -5.35 16.97
N PRO A 7 -6.90 -5.69 16.87
CA PRO A 7 -7.93 -4.68 16.65
C PRO A 7 -7.95 -3.67 17.80
N LEU A 8 -8.07 -2.38 17.45
CA LEU A 8 -8.22 -1.34 18.44
C LEU A 8 -9.63 -1.37 19.08
N HIS A 9 -9.75 -0.74 20.24
CA HIS A 9 -11.01 -0.70 20.98
C HIS A 9 -12.16 -0.02 20.21
N ASP A 10 -11.87 0.85 19.24
CA ASP A 10 -12.83 1.51 18.36
C ASP A 10 -13.05 0.77 17.03
N ALA A 11 -12.53 -0.45 16.90
CA ALA A 11 -12.67 -1.26 15.70
C ALA A 11 -14.16 -1.55 15.40
N ARG A 12 -14.58 -1.24 14.17
CA ARG A 12 -15.94 -1.51 13.72
C ARG A 12 -16.09 -2.96 13.31
N PRO A 13 -17.12 -3.66 13.79
CA PRO A 13 -17.29 -5.09 13.54
C PRO A 13 -17.58 -5.43 12.07
N ASP A 14 -18.12 -4.49 11.31
CA ASP A 14 -18.45 -4.61 9.88
C ASP A 14 -17.31 -4.14 8.95
N CYS A 15 -16.24 -3.58 9.49
CA CYS A 15 -15.12 -3.06 8.69
C CYS A 15 -13.97 -4.08 8.61
N VAL A 16 -13.67 -4.55 7.41
CA VAL A 16 -12.58 -5.51 7.19
C VAL A 16 -11.21 -4.96 7.58
N LEU A 17 -10.95 -3.66 7.35
CA LEU A 17 -9.68 -3.03 7.70
C LEU A 17 -9.53 -2.74 9.20
N CYS A 18 -10.63 -2.72 9.95
CA CYS A 18 -10.58 -2.68 11.41
C CYS A 18 -10.24 -4.05 12.03
N ARG A 19 -10.48 -5.14 11.32
CA ARG A 19 -10.49 -6.49 11.89
C ARG A 19 -9.42 -7.42 11.36
N GLN A 20 -8.83 -7.14 10.19
CA GLN A 20 -7.95 -8.07 9.50
C GLN A 20 -6.70 -7.39 8.94
N HIS A 21 -5.65 -8.17 8.74
CA HIS A 21 -4.43 -7.70 8.07
C HIS A 21 -4.63 -7.42 6.58
N THR A 22 -5.37 -8.20 5.85
CA THR A 22 -5.61 -8.00 4.40
C THR A 22 -4.34 -7.85 3.55
N GLY A 23 -3.38 -8.75 3.68
CA GLY A 23 -2.12 -8.72 2.94
C GLY A 23 -0.92 -9.02 3.86
N VAL A 24 0.28 -8.77 3.36
CA VAL A 24 1.52 -9.01 4.11
C VAL A 24 1.83 -7.79 5.00
N PRO A 25 1.78 -7.93 6.33
CA PRO A 25 2.08 -6.82 7.24
C PRO A 25 3.58 -6.51 7.24
N LEU A 26 3.93 -5.22 7.19
CA LEU A 26 5.32 -4.78 7.14
C LEU A 26 5.74 -3.92 8.32
N TRP A 27 4.87 -3.02 8.74
CA TRP A 27 5.21 -2.01 9.73
C TRP A 27 3.95 -1.42 10.36
N GLN A 28 4.06 -0.95 11.59
CA GLN A 28 3.02 -0.17 12.26
C GLN A 28 3.58 0.74 13.35
N ASP A 29 2.85 1.83 13.63
CA ASP A 29 2.98 2.66 14.82
C ASP A 29 1.61 2.76 15.55
N ALA A 30 1.45 3.72 16.43
CA ALA A 30 0.19 3.90 17.15
C ALA A 30 -1.00 4.28 16.26
N ALA A 31 -0.76 4.99 15.15
CA ALA A 31 -1.79 5.59 14.30
C ALA A 31 -1.91 4.93 12.92
N TRP A 32 -0.85 4.32 12.41
CA TRP A 32 -0.75 3.81 11.04
C TRP A 32 -0.22 2.38 10.99
N ARG A 33 -0.61 1.65 9.96
CA ARG A 33 0.03 0.39 9.58
C ARG A 33 0.23 0.34 8.08
N VAL A 34 1.23 -0.41 7.66
CA VAL A 34 1.56 -0.60 6.24
C VAL A 34 1.57 -2.08 5.94
N ILE A 35 0.94 -2.42 4.84
CA ILE A 35 0.92 -3.77 4.29
C ILE A 35 1.36 -3.76 2.83
N ARG A 36 1.83 -4.89 2.31
CA ARG A 36 1.84 -5.16 0.87
C ARG A 36 0.58 -5.94 0.50
N ALA A 37 -0.16 -5.43 -0.48
CA ALA A 37 -1.29 -6.16 -1.05
C ALA A 37 -0.78 -7.38 -1.83
N GLU A 38 -1.48 -8.48 -1.73
CA GLU A 38 -1.20 -9.68 -2.52
C GLU A 38 -1.99 -9.59 -3.83
N ASP A 39 -1.31 -9.21 -4.90
CA ASP A 39 -1.88 -9.01 -6.23
C ASP A 39 -0.90 -9.53 -7.28
N ASP A 40 -1.35 -10.50 -8.08
CA ASP A 40 -0.52 -11.16 -9.08
C ASP A 40 -0.15 -10.24 -10.26
N ASP A 41 -1.00 -9.26 -10.58
CA ASP A 41 -0.76 -8.31 -11.66
C ASP A 41 0.10 -7.12 -11.21
N PHE A 42 0.07 -6.80 -9.90
CA PHE A 42 0.76 -5.64 -9.32
C PHE A 42 1.52 -6.04 -8.05
N PRO A 43 2.67 -6.74 -8.17
CA PRO A 43 3.39 -7.27 -7.00
C PRO A 43 3.98 -6.19 -6.08
N ALA A 44 4.30 -5.00 -6.61
CA ALA A 44 4.78 -3.86 -5.82
C ALA A 44 3.63 -2.88 -5.50
N TYR A 45 2.69 -3.34 -4.70
CA TYR A 45 1.47 -2.66 -4.32
C TYR A 45 1.36 -2.57 -2.80
N TYR A 46 1.53 -1.38 -2.25
CA TYR A 46 1.51 -1.13 -0.80
C TYR A 46 0.30 -0.31 -0.39
N ARG A 47 -0.12 -0.47 0.87
CA ARG A 47 -1.20 0.33 1.46
C ARG A 47 -0.77 0.91 2.78
N VAL A 48 -1.01 2.21 2.96
CA VAL A 48 -0.89 2.91 4.25
C VAL A 48 -2.30 3.03 4.81
N ILE A 49 -2.56 2.39 5.95
CA ILE A 49 -3.89 2.20 6.51
C ILE A 49 -3.95 2.88 7.88
N ALA A 50 -4.97 3.71 8.11
CA ALA A 50 -5.25 4.25 9.43
C ALA A 50 -5.58 3.10 10.40
N ARG A 51 -5.02 3.10 11.61
CA ARG A 51 -5.34 2.08 12.60
C ARG A 51 -6.71 2.32 13.24
N HIS A 52 -7.05 3.57 13.54
CA HIS A 52 -8.38 3.95 13.97
C HIS A 52 -9.33 4.07 12.78
N HIS A 53 -10.61 3.78 13.02
CA HIS A 53 -11.60 3.90 11.96
C HIS A 53 -11.89 5.37 11.65
N VAL A 54 -11.46 5.80 10.50
CA VAL A 54 -11.76 7.12 9.93
C VAL A 54 -12.01 6.94 8.43
N ALA A 55 -13.05 7.55 7.89
CA ALA A 55 -13.40 7.39 6.47
C ALA A 55 -12.64 8.40 5.59
N GLU A 56 -12.59 9.67 6.02
CA GLU A 56 -12.14 10.76 5.19
C GLU A 56 -10.81 11.36 5.65
N PHE A 57 -9.94 11.68 4.70
CA PHE A 57 -8.62 12.27 4.97
C PHE A 57 -8.72 13.61 5.72
N SER A 58 -9.72 14.42 5.41
CA SER A 58 -9.96 15.71 6.06
C SER A 58 -10.43 15.60 7.53
N ALA A 59 -10.88 14.43 7.96
CA ALA A 59 -11.23 14.18 9.36
C ALA A 59 -10.02 14.05 10.28
N LEU A 60 -8.83 13.81 9.71
CA LEU A 60 -7.58 13.76 10.45
C LEU A 60 -7.12 15.16 10.88
N LEU A 61 -6.42 15.23 11.99
CA LEU A 61 -5.70 16.44 12.38
C LEU A 61 -4.52 16.72 11.41
N ALA A 62 -4.09 17.96 11.32
CA ALA A 62 -3.02 18.34 10.40
C ALA A 62 -1.71 17.54 10.60
N PRO A 63 -1.24 17.29 11.86
CA PRO A 63 -0.06 16.45 12.07
C PRO A 63 -0.25 15.01 11.60
N GLU A 64 -1.45 14.45 11.75
CA GLU A 64 -1.76 13.10 11.29
C GLU A 64 -1.72 12.99 9.76
N ARG A 65 -2.29 13.98 9.05
CA ARG A 65 -2.19 14.07 7.59
C ARG A 65 -0.74 14.18 7.13
N GLN A 66 0.05 15.00 7.80
CA GLN A 66 1.47 15.17 7.51
C GLN A 66 2.23 13.85 7.72
N ARG A 67 1.96 13.15 8.82
CA ARG A 67 2.55 11.83 9.12
C ARG A 67 2.18 10.82 8.03
N CYS A 68 0.90 10.75 7.64
CA CYS A 68 0.42 9.88 6.58
C CYS A 68 1.18 10.12 5.27
N MET A 69 1.29 11.37 4.83
CA MET A 69 2.02 11.71 3.60
C MET A 69 3.51 11.42 3.71
N GLY A 70 4.11 11.56 4.88
CA GLY A 70 5.49 11.14 5.13
C GLY A 70 5.70 9.64 4.86
N LEU A 71 4.79 8.80 5.35
CA LEU A 71 4.83 7.35 5.12
C LEU A 71 4.61 7.01 3.65
N VAL A 72 3.64 7.64 2.99
CA VAL A 72 3.38 7.48 1.55
C VAL A 72 4.63 7.83 0.74
N CYS A 73 5.26 8.96 1.01
CA CYS A 73 6.49 9.38 0.32
C CYS A 73 7.68 8.45 0.60
N ALA A 74 7.79 7.90 1.81
CA ALA A 74 8.85 6.96 2.14
C ALA A 74 8.75 5.69 1.28
N ILE A 75 7.56 5.13 1.14
CA ILE A 75 7.31 3.98 0.26
C ILE A 75 7.60 4.34 -1.20
N GLU A 76 7.06 5.46 -1.68
CA GLU A 76 7.26 5.91 -3.07
C GLU A 76 8.74 6.00 -3.44
N ARG A 77 9.57 6.60 -2.57
CA ARG A 77 11.01 6.72 -2.80
C ARG A 77 11.70 5.37 -2.93
N VAL A 78 11.38 4.42 -2.05
CA VAL A 78 11.94 3.06 -2.14
C VAL A 78 11.57 2.40 -3.46
N LEU A 79 10.30 2.50 -3.87
CA LEU A 79 9.85 1.90 -5.13
C LEU A 79 10.53 2.53 -6.34
N ILE A 80 10.69 3.85 -6.35
CA ILE A 80 11.41 4.57 -7.43
C ILE A 80 12.88 4.12 -7.49
N GLU A 81 13.55 4.10 -6.35
CA GLU A 81 14.97 3.76 -6.26
C GLU A 81 15.26 2.32 -6.66
N ARG A 82 14.44 1.38 -6.17
CA ARG A 82 14.66 -0.05 -6.37
C ARG A 82 14.18 -0.58 -7.72
N LEU A 83 13.04 -0.06 -8.21
CA LEU A 83 12.33 -0.64 -9.35
C LEU A 83 12.38 0.23 -10.60
N GLN A 84 12.68 1.51 -10.48
CA GLN A 84 12.66 2.48 -11.59
C GLN A 84 11.36 2.38 -12.43
N PRO A 85 10.19 2.47 -11.79
CA PRO A 85 8.92 2.28 -12.47
C PRO A 85 8.65 3.41 -13.48
N THR A 86 7.74 3.15 -14.42
CA THR A 86 7.25 4.19 -15.34
C THR A 86 6.54 5.31 -14.58
N LYS A 87 5.78 4.94 -13.54
CA LYS A 87 5.06 5.88 -12.68
C LYS A 87 4.77 5.23 -11.33
N ILE A 88 4.67 6.02 -10.28
CA ILE A 88 4.00 5.63 -9.04
C ILE A 88 2.58 6.19 -9.07
N ASN A 89 1.59 5.33 -8.78
CA ASN A 89 0.23 5.77 -8.55
C ASN A 89 -0.06 5.87 -7.05
N LEU A 90 -0.59 7.01 -6.65
CA LEU A 90 -1.07 7.29 -5.30
C LEU A 90 -2.58 7.50 -5.37
N ALA A 91 -3.33 6.80 -4.53
CA ALA A 91 -4.79 6.95 -4.50
C ALA A 91 -5.36 6.61 -3.13
N ALA A 92 -6.37 7.35 -2.72
CA ALA A 92 -7.25 7.02 -1.60
C ALA A 92 -8.69 7.02 -2.12
N LEU A 93 -9.37 5.89 -2.09
CA LEU A 93 -10.71 5.73 -2.62
C LEU A 93 -11.71 5.45 -1.49
N GLY A 94 -11.87 4.20 -1.08
CA GLY A 94 -12.76 3.84 0.03
C GLY A 94 -14.21 3.59 -0.37
N ASN A 95 -14.53 3.49 -1.65
CA ASN A 95 -15.90 3.22 -2.11
C ASN A 95 -16.44 1.88 -1.62
N MET A 96 -15.58 0.85 -1.59
CA MET A 96 -15.94 -0.48 -1.09
C MET A 96 -15.74 -0.60 0.41
N VAL A 97 -14.67 -0.02 0.93
CA VAL A 97 -14.31 -0.04 2.35
C VAL A 97 -14.03 1.39 2.80
N PRO A 98 -15.00 2.08 3.42
CA PRO A 98 -14.86 3.46 3.85
C PRO A 98 -14.06 3.58 5.15
N HIS A 99 -12.83 3.09 5.10
CA HIS A 99 -11.79 3.16 6.12
C HIS A 99 -10.53 3.68 5.44
N LEU A 100 -10.03 4.80 5.88
CA LEU A 100 -8.95 5.53 5.21
C LEU A 100 -7.72 4.65 4.99
N HIS A 101 -7.36 4.50 3.74
CA HIS A 101 -6.13 3.84 3.31
C HIS A 101 -5.64 4.46 1.99
N TRP A 102 -4.33 4.63 1.90
CA TRP A 102 -3.66 5.10 0.69
C TRP A 102 -3.02 3.93 -0.03
N HIS A 103 -3.23 3.88 -1.35
CA HIS A 103 -2.56 2.96 -2.25
C HIS A 103 -1.29 3.62 -2.77
N VAL A 104 -0.18 2.86 -2.75
CA VAL A 104 1.11 3.24 -3.35
C VAL A 104 1.53 2.10 -4.26
N ILE A 105 1.46 2.32 -5.58
CA ILE A 105 1.57 1.25 -6.56
C ILE A 105 2.64 1.60 -7.60
N ALA A 106 3.65 0.74 -7.75
CA ALA A 106 4.60 0.84 -8.85
C ALA A 106 3.92 0.40 -10.15
N ARG A 107 3.92 1.28 -11.15
CA ARG A 107 3.34 1.05 -12.46
C ARG A 107 4.42 1.00 -13.52
N PHE A 108 4.22 0.10 -14.47
CA PHE A 108 5.15 -0.15 -15.56
C PHE A 108 4.41 -0.09 -16.91
N ASP A 109 5.06 0.40 -17.93
CA ASP A 109 4.50 0.44 -19.30
C ASP A 109 4.13 -0.94 -19.85
N TRP A 110 4.72 -1.99 -19.26
CA TRP A 110 4.45 -3.39 -19.60
C TRP A 110 3.37 -4.02 -18.71
N ASP A 111 2.90 -3.36 -17.63
CA ASP A 111 1.89 -3.98 -16.74
C ASP A 111 0.54 -4.18 -17.45
N SER A 112 -0.25 -5.10 -16.92
CA SER A 112 -1.46 -5.58 -17.58
C SER A 112 -2.53 -4.52 -17.85
N ARG A 113 -2.49 -3.38 -17.11
CA ARG A 113 -3.49 -2.31 -17.19
C ARG A 113 -2.96 -0.99 -17.73
N PHE A 114 -1.64 -0.78 -17.73
CA PHE A 114 -1.06 0.50 -18.13
C PHE A 114 -1.50 0.94 -19.53
N PRO A 115 -1.87 2.22 -19.75
CA PRO A 115 -1.85 3.38 -18.84
C PRO A 115 -3.10 3.54 -17.96
N GLN A 116 -4.02 2.58 -17.99
CA GLN A 116 -5.21 2.61 -17.15
C GLN A 116 -4.87 2.40 -15.68
N ALA A 117 -5.78 2.79 -14.78
CA ALA A 117 -5.67 2.48 -13.37
C ALA A 117 -5.67 0.95 -13.14
N VAL A 118 -5.16 0.52 -11.99
CA VAL A 118 -5.13 -0.92 -11.64
C VAL A 118 -6.52 -1.55 -11.63
N TRP A 119 -7.57 -0.77 -11.44
CA TRP A 119 -8.98 -1.18 -11.48
C TRP A 119 -9.63 -1.06 -12.87
N GLY A 120 -8.84 -0.63 -13.86
CA GLY A 120 -9.32 -0.46 -15.24
C GLY A 120 -9.36 -1.77 -16.03
N VAL A 121 -9.66 -1.64 -17.31
CA VAL A 121 -9.69 -2.77 -18.23
C VAL A 121 -8.26 -3.23 -18.56
N ARG A 122 -8.06 -4.55 -18.59
CA ARG A 122 -6.79 -5.16 -19.02
C ARG A 122 -6.43 -4.70 -20.44
N GLN A 123 -5.20 -4.27 -20.64
CA GLN A 123 -4.67 -3.75 -21.91
C GLN A 123 -3.77 -4.79 -22.62
N ARG A 124 -3.13 -5.69 -21.86
CA ARG A 124 -2.18 -6.67 -22.40
C ARG A 124 -1.98 -7.84 -21.45
N GLU A 125 -1.48 -8.93 -22.02
CA GLU A 125 -0.91 -10.01 -21.23
C GLU A 125 0.54 -9.68 -20.84
N VAL A 126 0.98 -10.21 -19.70
CA VAL A 126 2.36 -10.08 -19.22
C VAL A 126 3.00 -11.47 -19.25
N PRO A 127 3.75 -11.83 -20.31
CA PRO A 127 4.35 -13.14 -20.43
C PRO A 127 5.27 -13.47 -19.24
N GLY A 128 5.08 -14.64 -18.63
CA GLY A 128 5.83 -15.07 -17.45
C GLY A 128 5.32 -14.51 -16.13
N GLY A 129 4.35 -13.58 -16.17
CA GLY A 129 3.76 -12.94 -15.00
C GLY A 129 4.52 -11.70 -14.52
N ALA A 130 3.80 -10.84 -13.81
CA ALA A 130 4.31 -9.55 -13.36
C ALA A 130 5.47 -9.70 -12.34
N LEU A 131 5.41 -10.69 -11.45
CA LEU A 131 6.47 -10.93 -10.46
C LEU A 131 7.81 -11.27 -11.11
N VAL A 132 7.80 -12.13 -12.13
CA VAL A 132 9.00 -12.49 -12.88
C VAL A 132 9.55 -11.25 -13.62
N ARG A 133 8.66 -10.48 -14.25
CA ARG A 133 9.03 -9.27 -14.97
C ARG A 133 9.58 -8.18 -14.06
N LEU A 134 9.13 -8.11 -12.81
CA LEU A 134 9.60 -7.15 -11.82
C LEU A 134 11.10 -7.26 -11.56
N GLY A 135 11.64 -8.51 -11.52
CA GLY A 135 13.07 -8.76 -11.38
C GLY A 135 13.64 -8.43 -10.00
N GLU A 136 12.79 -8.23 -8.99
CA GLU A 136 13.16 -7.92 -7.61
C GLU A 136 12.53 -8.95 -6.66
N SER A 137 13.25 -9.35 -5.63
CA SER A 137 12.70 -10.16 -4.54
C SER A 137 11.69 -9.34 -3.73
N LEU A 138 10.46 -9.85 -3.57
CA LEU A 138 9.47 -9.18 -2.72
C LEU A 138 9.91 -9.13 -1.26
N ALA A 139 10.63 -10.12 -0.76
CA ALA A 139 11.15 -10.11 0.61
C ALA A 139 12.16 -8.97 0.80
N ASP A 140 13.06 -8.76 -0.15
CA ASP A 140 14.05 -7.68 -0.09
C ASP A 140 13.42 -6.30 -0.27
N LEU A 141 12.43 -6.20 -1.15
CA LEU A 141 11.65 -4.98 -1.35
C LEU A 141 10.87 -4.61 -0.09
N ASP A 142 10.17 -5.59 0.49
CA ASP A 142 9.42 -5.42 1.74
C ASP A 142 10.33 -4.98 2.90
N ALA A 143 11.52 -5.57 3.01
CA ALA A 143 12.50 -5.19 4.02
C ALA A 143 12.98 -3.75 3.83
N ALA A 144 13.25 -3.33 2.59
CA ALA A 144 13.65 -1.96 2.28
C ALA A 144 12.53 -0.95 2.62
N VAL A 145 11.28 -1.29 2.30
CA VAL A 145 10.11 -0.47 2.66
C VAL A 145 9.97 -0.36 4.17
N ALA A 146 10.02 -1.47 4.90
CA ALA A 146 9.91 -1.48 6.36
C ALA A 146 11.01 -0.64 7.02
N GLN A 147 12.25 -0.71 6.53
CA GLN A 147 13.36 0.09 7.01
C GLN A 147 13.13 1.59 6.77
N ALA A 148 12.68 1.97 5.59
CA ALA A 148 12.38 3.37 5.28
C ALA A 148 11.27 3.94 6.16
N LEU A 149 10.23 3.14 6.44
CA LEU A 149 9.13 3.52 7.33
C LEU A 149 9.58 3.72 8.77
N ALA A 150 10.52 2.90 9.26
CA ALA A 150 11.08 3.03 10.61
C ALA A 150 11.91 4.31 10.78
N LEU A 151 12.42 4.88 9.69
CA LEU A 151 13.23 6.11 9.68
C LEU A 151 12.41 7.37 9.32
N ALA A 152 11.15 7.19 8.92
CA ALA A 152 10.29 8.28 8.45
C ALA A 152 9.67 9.11 9.59
#